data_4bf84cfe808f4827fdddac51d526349e
#
_entry.id   4bf84cfe808f4827fdddac51d526349e
#
_cell.length_a   1.000
_cell.length_b   1.000
_cell.length_c   1.000
_cell.angle_alpha   90.00
_cell.angle_beta   90.00
_cell.angle_gamma   90.00
#
_symmetry.space_group_name_H-M   'P 1'
#
loop_
_entity.id
_entity.type
_entity.pdbx_description
1 polymer ?
#
loop_
_entity_poly.entity_id
_entity_poly.type
_entity_poly.pdbx_seq_one_letter_code
_entity_poly.pdbx_strand_id
1 'polypeptide(L)'
;MISLRRYKMTMKLDWLRGCATALVTSFKADGGIDEDRLRTLVDRQINGGVRLLVPCGTTGESATMSEDEDQRVIGITVEVARGRARIIAGTGSNSTAAAIEYSQRARDLGADAVLQVAPWYNKPTQEGLYAHFRAIAESIPDTPIMLYNVPGRTSSNIAAQTVLRLAKDYENIVAIKEASGNLTQIMEILRDRPANFCVLSGDDAVTLPLIALGAEGIVSVASNEIPDLMSRLTALALDGNWTEARALHYRLLPLMEINFIESSPGPVKAAMAMMGLLEENFRLPLVPIQEQSRARIRQVIAELGLLESVHATA
;
A
#
# COMPACT_ATOMS: atom_id res chain seq x y z
N MET A 1 2.46 -46.41 -10.80
CA MET A 1 2.71 -44.95 -10.66
C MET A 1 1.38 -44.27 -10.52
N ILE A 2 0.95 -43.98 -9.26
CA ILE A 2 -0.31 -43.28 -8.98
C ILE A 2 0.02 -41.81 -9.03
N SER A 3 -0.51 -41.13 -10.07
CA SER A 3 -0.44 -39.68 -10.22
C SER A 3 -1.25 -39.04 -9.08
N LEU A 4 -0.56 -38.52 -8.08
CA LEU A 4 -1.16 -37.62 -7.10
C LEU A 4 -1.56 -36.33 -7.82
N ARG A 5 -2.81 -36.24 -8.31
CA ARG A 5 -3.44 -34.96 -8.62
C ARG A 5 -3.45 -34.14 -7.33
N ARG A 6 -2.49 -33.21 -7.16
CA ARG A 6 -2.61 -32.15 -6.17
C ARG A 6 -3.93 -31.44 -6.44
N TYR A 7 -4.85 -31.50 -5.50
CA TYR A 7 -6.04 -30.67 -5.50
C TYR A 7 -5.54 -29.21 -5.50
N LYS A 8 -5.74 -28.54 -6.64
CA LYS A 8 -5.46 -27.11 -6.75
C LYS A 8 -6.48 -26.38 -5.86
N MET A 9 -6.05 -25.96 -4.70
CA MET A 9 -6.83 -25.09 -3.84
C MET A 9 -6.70 -23.69 -4.44
N THR A 10 -7.65 -23.28 -5.30
CA THR A 10 -7.71 -21.92 -5.83
C THR A 10 -7.91 -20.95 -4.67
N MET A 11 -6.92 -20.11 -4.39
CA MET A 11 -7.05 -19.08 -3.35
C MET A 11 -8.22 -18.16 -3.71
N LYS A 12 -9.19 -18.00 -2.77
CA LYS A 12 -10.26 -17.01 -2.93
C LYS A 12 -9.67 -15.63 -2.67
N LEU A 13 -9.68 -14.77 -3.67
CA LEU A 13 -9.06 -13.44 -3.64
C LEU A 13 -10.07 -12.28 -3.51
N ASP A 14 -11.35 -12.60 -3.26
CA ASP A 14 -12.41 -11.59 -3.13
C ASP A 14 -12.10 -10.52 -2.08
N TRP A 15 -11.25 -10.87 -1.11
CA TRP A 15 -10.80 -9.95 -0.08
C TRP A 15 -9.78 -8.90 -0.58
N LEU A 16 -9.12 -9.12 -1.74
CA LEU A 16 -8.17 -8.16 -2.35
C LEU A 16 -8.86 -7.05 -3.15
N ARG A 17 -10.13 -6.77 -2.87
CA ARG A 17 -10.88 -5.70 -3.53
C ARG A 17 -11.14 -4.54 -2.59
N GLY A 18 -11.09 -3.33 -3.13
CA GLY A 18 -11.43 -2.13 -2.38
C GLY A 18 -10.24 -1.25 -2.03
N CYS A 19 -10.37 -0.51 -0.93
CA CYS A 19 -9.34 0.38 -0.43
C CYS A 19 -8.42 -0.35 0.56
N ALA A 20 -7.12 -0.40 0.23
CA ALA A 20 -6.05 -0.72 1.16
C ALA A 20 -5.34 0.57 1.58
N THR A 21 -4.86 0.65 2.82
CA THR A 21 -4.07 1.80 3.28
C THR A 21 -2.59 1.44 3.35
N ALA A 22 -1.75 2.17 2.61
CA ALA A 22 -0.31 2.20 2.84
C ALA A 22 -0.07 2.94 4.17
N LEU A 23 -0.06 2.18 5.26
CA LEU A 23 -0.11 2.71 6.61
C LEU A 23 1.15 3.52 6.95
N VAL A 24 1.00 4.70 7.53
CA VAL A 24 2.12 5.46 8.10
C VAL A 24 2.61 4.83 9.40
N THR A 25 3.90 4.93 9.67
CA THR A 25 4.47 4.63 10.99
C THR A 25 4.62 5.92 11.80
N SER A 26 4.03 5.97 12.98
CA SER A 26 4.19 7.09 13.91
C SER A 26 5.47 6.93 14.71
N PHE A 27 6.28 7.99 14.78
CA PHE A 27 7.48 8.04 15.60
C PHE A 27 7.34 9.08 16.72
N LYS A 28 7.96 8.80 17.86
CA LYS A 28 8.15 9.73 18.96
C LYS A 28 9.26 10.74 18.62
N ALA A 29 9.38 11.80 19.41
CA ALA A 29 10.40 12.82 19.23
C ALA A 29 11.86 12.27 19.36
N ASP A 30 12.06 11.17 20.08
CA ASP A 30 13.33 10.47 20.21
C ASP A 30 13.63 9.53 19.04
N GLY A 31 12.71 9.43 18.06
CA GLY A 31 12.79 8.54 16.91
C GLY A 31 12.30 7.12 17.17
N GLY A 32 11.89 6.76 18.37
CA GLY A 32 11.27 5.48 18.67
C GLY A 32 9.87 5.36 18.05
N ILE A 33 9.40 4.12 17.81
CA ILE A 33 8.04 3.88 17.32
C ILE A 33 7.03 4.31 18.40
N ASP A 34 6.03 5.11 18.02
CA ASP A 34 4.87 5.42 18.85
C ASP A 34 3.81 4.33 18.69
N GLU A 35 3.94 3.27 19.46
CA GLU A 35 3.07 2.10 19.37
C GLU A 35 1.60 2.43 19.71
N ASP A 36 1.36 3.30 20.68
CA ASP A 36 -0.01 3.67 21.07
C ASP A 36 -0.71 4.45 19.96
N ARG A 37 0.03 5.37 19.35
CA ARG A 37 -0.47 6.09 18.19
C ARG A 37 -0.69 5.16 16.99
N LEU A 38 0.22 4.23 16.72
CA LEU A 38 0.05 3.24 15.67
C LEU A 38 -1.23 2.41 15.88
N ARG A 39 -1.49 1.94 17.09
CA ARG A 39 -2.72 1.22 17.45
C ARG A 39 -3.97 2.04 17.14
N THR A 40 -3.97 3.31 17.54
CA THR A 40 -5.07 4.24 17.27
C THR A 40 -5.29 4.44 15.76
N LEU A 41 -4.21 4.60 14.99
CA LEU A 41 -4.28 4.76 13.53
C LEU A 41 -4.83 3.52 12.85
N VAL A 42 -4.43 2.32 13.27
CA VAL A 42 -4.97 1.05 12.76
C VAL A 42 -6.48 0.96 13.01
N ASP A 43 -6.93 1.21 14.23
CA ASP A 43 -8.37 1.22 14.56
C ASP A 43 -9.13 2.26 13.75
N ARG A 44 -8.57 3.46 13.57
CA ARG A 44 -9.17 4.52 12.77
C ARG A 44 -9.39 4.09 11.31
N GLN A 45 -8.41 3.39 10.70
CA GLN A 45 -8.56 2.86 9.34
C GLN A 45 -9.72 1.88 9.25
N ILE A 46 -9.79 0.93 10.17
CA ILE A 46 -10.82 -0.12 10.19
C ILE A 46 -12.21 0.51 10.40
N ASN A 47 -12.33 1.46 11.32
CA ASN A 47 -13.57 2.18 11.60
C ASN A 47 -14.02 3.04 10.41
N GLY A 48 -13.07 3.57 9.62
CA GLY A 48 -13.32 4.26 8.35
C GLY A 48 -13.68 3.34 7.18
N GLY A 49 -13.82 2.02 7.41
CA GLY A 49 -14.25 1.06 6.39
C GLY A 49 -13.13 0.42 5.59
N VAL A 50 -11.86 0.76 5.88
CA VAL A 50 -10.71 0.08 5.25
C VAL A 50 -10.64 -1.36 5.71
N ARG A 51 -10.45 -2.28 4.77
CA ARG A 51 -10.38 -3.73 5.03
C ARG A 51 -9.02 -4.34 4.73
N LEU A 52 -8.10 -3.58 4.17
CA LEU A 52 -6.75 -3.99 3.83
C LEU A 52 -5.76 -2.98 4.40
N LEU A 53 -4.82 -3.44 5.22
CA LEU A 53 -3.79 -2.58 5.82
C LEU A 53 -2.41 -3.04 5.35
N VAL A 54 -1.59 -2.07 4.93
CA VAL A 54 -0.26 -2.32 4.38
C VAL A 54 0.79 -1.63 5.27
N PRO A 55 1.18 -2.22 6.41
CA PRO A 55 2.29 -1.74 7.23
C PRO A 55 3.63 -1.95 6.53
N CYS A 56 4.65 -1.22 6.94
CA CYS A 56 6.05 -1.37 6.51
C CYS A 56 6.24 -1.25 4.99
N GLY A 57 5.37 -0.48 4.31
CA GLY A 57 5.61 -0.04 2.94
C GLY A 57 6.46 1.25 2.90
N THR A 58 6.58 1.85 1.72
CA THR A 58 7.28 3.14 1.54
C THR A 58 6.70 4.24 2.43
N THR A 59 5.36 4.34 2.49
CA THR A 59 4.65 5.30 3.33
C THR A 59 4.87 5.04 4.83
N GLY A 60 5.12 3.80 5.21
CA GLY A 60 5.45 3.39 6.57
C GLY A 60 6.91 3.57 6.96
N GLU A 61 7.75 4.18 6.11
CA GLU A 61 9.17 4.48 6.37
C GLU A 61 10.01 3.24 6.73
N SER A 62 9.68 2.05 6.20
CA SER A 62 10.41 0.80 6.46
C SER A 62 11.90 0.90 6.14
N ALA A 63 12.30 1.73 5.14
CA ALA A 63 13.71 1.93 4.79
C ALA A 63 14.58 2.51 5.93
N THR A 64 13.98 3.09 6.97
CA THR A 64 14.68 3.68 8.13
C THR A 64 14.41 2.92 9.44
N MET A 65 13.65 1.85 9.37
CA MET A 65 13.41 0.95 10.49
C MET A 65 14.38 -0.23 10.46
N SER A 66 14.72 -0.76 11.63
CA SER A 66 15.38 -2.04 11.74
C SER A 66 14.40 -3.16 11.45
N GLU A 67 14.91 -4.36 11.19
CA GLU A 67 14.08 -5.54 10.96
C GLU A 67 13.16 -5.84 12.16
N ASP A 68 13.68 -5.74 13.38
CA ASP A 68 12.89 -5.95 14.61
C ASP A 68 11.78 -4.90 14.75
N GLU A 69 12.02 -3.67 14.32
CA GLU A 69 11.00 -2.61 14.30
C GLU A 69 9.93 -2.86 13.24
N ASP A 70 10.31 -3.29 12.03
CA ASP A 70 9.34 -3.70 11.00
C ASP A 70 8.45 -4.84 11.52
N GLN A 71 9.04 -5.86 12.13
CA GLN A 71 8.28 -6.96 12.75
C GLN A 71 7.36 -6.47 13.86
N ARG A 72 7.82 -5.52 14.68
CA ARG A 72 7.01 -4.94 15.76
C ARG A 72 5.81 -4.19 15.20
N VAL A 73 5.98 -3.37 14.15
CA VAL A 73 4.90 -2.65 13.47
C VAL A 73 3.90 -3.63 12.83
N ILE A 74 4.39 -4.67 12.15
CA ILE A 74 3.54 -5.71 11.56
C ILE A 74 2.74 -6.43 12.66
N GLY A 75 3.42 -6.86 13.73
CA GLY A 75 2.80 -7.57 14.86
C GLY A 75 1.70 -6.74 15.54
N ILE A 76 1.94 -5.45 15.80
CA ILE A 76 0.94 -4.54 16.35
C ILE A 76 -0.26 -4.40 15.39
N THR A 77 0.01 -4.27 14.09
CA THR A 77 -1.06 -4.13 13.10
C THR A 77 -1.95 -5.37 13.05
N VAL A 78 -1.35 -6.57 13.07
CA VAL A 78 -2.06 -7.86 13.14
C VAL A 78 -2.88 -7.97 14.43
N GLU A 79 -2.26 -7.66 15.56
CA GLU A 79 -2.90 -7.70 16.89
C GLU A 79 -4.14 -6.80 16.95
N VAL A 80 -4.01 -5.56 16.52
CA VAL A 80 -5.12 -4.58 16.57
C VAL A 80 -6.21 -4.93 15.57
N ALA A 81 -5.84 -5.36 14.38
CA ALA A 81 -6.81 -5.74 13.35
C ALA A 81 -7.70 -6.91 13.78
N ARG A 82 -7.16 -7.91 14.46
CA ARG A 82 -7.91 -9.08 15.01
C ARG A 82 -8.90 -9.69 14.01
N GLY A 83 -8.51 -9.82 12.74
CA GLY A 83 -9.35 -10.33 11.67
C GLY A 83 -10.45 -9.37 11.16
N ARG A 84 -10.55 -8.14 11.68
CA ARG A 84 -11.46 -7.10 11.15
C ARG A 84 -10.97 -6.51 9.83
N ALA A 85 -9.66 -6.59 9.58
CA ALA A 85 -9.00 -6.24 8.32
C ALA A 85 -7.91 -7.26 8.01
N ARG A 86 -7.55 -7.39 6.72
CA ARG A 86 -6.43 -8.22 6.25
C ARG A 86 -5.15 -7.41 6.20
N ILE A 87 -4.04 -8.06 6.52
CA ILE A 87 -2.72 -7.43 6.60
C ILE A 87 -1.86 -7.89 5.43
N ILE A 88 -1.37 -6.93 4.64
CA ILE A 88 -0.44 -7.16 3.54
C ILE A 88 0.89 -6.51 3.96
N ALA A 89 1.78 -7.27 4.58
CA ALA A 89 3.02 -6.74 5.14
C ALA A 89 4.04 -6.35 4.06
N GLY A 90 4.61 -5.17 4.15
CA GLY A 90 5.74 -4.75 3.31
C GLY A 90 7.01 -5.50 3.71
N THR A 91 7.50 -6.39 2.84
CA THR A 91 8.66 -7.25 3.11
C THR A 91 9.65 -7.27 1.95
N GLY A 92 9.44 -6.41 0.94
CA GLY A 92 10.33 -6.34 -0.22
C GLY A 92 11.71 -5.79 0.14
N SER A 93 12.72 -6.33 -0.53
CA SER A 93 14.12 -5.91 -0.40
C SER A 93 14.83 -5.98 -1.75
N ASN A 94 15.92 -5.23 -1.92
CA ASN A 94 16.82 -5.38 -3.06
C ASN A 94 17.83 -6.54 -2.88
N SER A 95 17.76 -7.25 -1.74
CA SER A 95 18.40 -8.53 -1.48
C SER A 95 17.35 -9.63 -1.46
N THR A 96 17.47 -10.63 -2.34
CA THR A 96 16.55 -11.77 -2.37
C THR A 96 16.50 -12.54 -1.05
N ALA A 97 17.66 -12.74 -0.43
CA ALA A 97 17.75 -13.44 0.86
C ALA A 97 17.00 -12.69 1.97
N ALA A 98 17.19 -11.37 2.06
CA ALA A 98 16.48 -10.54 3.04
C ALA A 98 14.96 -10.53 2.77
N ALA A 99 14.53 -10.39 1.50
CA ALA A 99 13.11 -10.44 1.14
C ALA A 99 12.44 -11.77 1.54
N ILE A 100 13.15 -12.89 1.39
CA ILE A 100 12.70 -14.22 1.84
C ILE A 100 12.54 -14.24 3.36
N GLU A 101 13.57 -13.84 4.10
CA GLU A 101 13.56 -13.83 5.55
C GLU A 101 12.44 -12.95 6.11
N TYR A 102 12.30 -11.72 5.62
CA TYR A 102 11.26 -10.78 6.06
C TYR A 102 9.85 -11.32 5.76
N SER A 103 9.69 -11.98 4.60
CA SER A 103 8.39 -12.56 4.22
C SER A 103 8.01 -13.74 5.10
N GLN A 104 8.96 -14.60 5.46
CA GLN A 104 8.73 -15.73 6.37
C GLN A 104 8.33 -15.22 7.76
N ARG A 105 9.05 -14.23 8.29
CA ARG A 105 8.73 -13.64 9.60
C ARG A 105 7.37 -12.94 9.61
N ALA A 106 7.03 -12.18 8.55
CA ALA A 106 5.72 -11.55 8.45
C ALA A 106 4.58 -12.58 8.42
N ARG A 107 4.75 -13.70 7.69
CA ARG A 107 3.83 -14.83 7.70
C ARG A 107 3.67 -15.39 9.12
N ASP A 108 4.77 -15.63 9.81
CA ASP A 108 4.78 -16.23 11.16
C ASP A 108 4.14 -15.30 12.22
N LEU A 109 4.16 -13.98 11.98
CA LEU A 109 3.43 -12.97 12.76
C LEU A 109 1.92 -12.94 12.45
N GLY A 110 1.45 -13.64 11.41
CA GLY A 110 0.05 -13.73 11.04
C GLY A 110 -0.39 -12.70 9.98
N ALA A 111 0.53 -12.17 9.18
CA ALA A 111 0.16 -11.39 8.00
C ALA A 111 -0.57 -12.29 6.98
N ASP A 112 -1.65 -11.76 6.37
CA ASP A 112 -2.46 -12.48 5.40
C ASP A 112 -1.80 -12.57 4.01
N ALA A 113 -0.93 -11.63 3.70
CA ALA A 113 -0.15 -11.53 2.47
C ALA A 113 1.11 -10.70 2.68
N VAL A 114 2.00 -10.72 1.68
CA VAL A 114 3.19 -9.85 1.65
C VAL A 114 3.22 -8.97 0.41
N LEU A 115 3.71 -7.72 0.58
CA LEU A 115 3.95 -6.77 -0.51
C LEU A 115 5.44 -6.79 -0.87
N GLN A 116 5.74 -7.10 -2.13
CA GLN A 116 7.10 -7.25 -2.66
C GLN A 116 7.41 -6.16 -3.66
N VAL A 117 8.09 -5.10 -3.22
CA VAL A 117 8.55 -4.03 -4.12
C VAL A 117 9.68 -4.52 -5.02
N ALA A 118 9.72 -4.05 -6.27
CA ALA A 118 10.82 -4.32 -7.18
C ALA A 118 12.17 -3.88 -6.54
N PRO A 119 13.23 -4.70 -6.65
CA PRO A 119 14.54 -4.33 -6.16
C PRO A 119 14.98 -2.96 -6.68
N TRP A 120 15.41 -2.11 -5.77
CA TRP A 120 15.90 -0.75 -6.06
C TRP A 120 17.41 -0.73 -6.10
N TYR A 121 18.01 0.28 -6.74
CA TYR A 121 19.43 0.56 -6.78
C TYR A 121 20.24 -0.40 -7.67
N ASN A 122 20.17 -1.72 -7.46
CA ASN A 122 20.93 -2.74 -8.21
C ASN A 122 20.35 -3.06 -9.60
N LYS A 123 19.17 -2.55 -9.95
CA LYS A 123 18.54 -2.56 -11.30
C LYS A 123 18.62 -3.91 -12.01
N PRO A 124 17.99 -4.96 -11.46
CA PRO A 124 18.03 -6.28 -12.09
C PRO A 124 17.37 -6.27 -13.48
N THR A 125 17.82 -7.18 -14.36
CA THR A 125 17.14 -7.44 -15.63
C THR A 125 15.78 -8.10 -15.40
N GLN A 126 14.94 -8.23 -16.42
CA GLN A 126 13.64 -8.90 -16.31
C GLN A 126 13.77 -10.35 -15.83
N GLU A 127 14.80 -11.09 -16.29
CA GLU A 127 15.08 -12.44 -15.78
C GLU A 127 15.57 -12.40 -14.32
N GLY A 128 16.32 -11.38 -13.91
CA GLY A 128 16.71 -11.16 -12.53
C GLY A 128 15.50 -10.87 -11.63
N LEU A 129 14.56 -10.03 -12.09
CA LEU A 129 13.28 -9.79 -11.40
C LEU A 129 12.45 -11.06 -11.28
N TYR A 130 12.33 -11.81 -12.37
CA TYR A 130 11.62 -13.09 -12.36
C TYR A 130 12.25 -14.06 -11.35
N ALA A 131 13.58 -14.24 -11.37
CA ALA A 131 14.30 -15.14 -10.46
C ALA A 131 14.17 -14.70 -8.99
N HIS A 132 14.19 -13.39 -8.73
CA HIS A 132 13.99 -12.81 -7.40
C HIS A 132 12.61 -13.15 -6.82
N PHE A 133 11.54 -12.81 -7.54
CA PHE A 133 10.18 -13.08 -7.08
C PHE A 133 9.84 -14.57 -7.05
N ARG A 134 10.40 -15.37 -7.98
CA ARG A 134 10.32 -16.82 -7.93
C ARG A 134 10.84 -17.38 -6.61
N ALA A 135 12.06 -16.99 -6.23
CA ALA A 135 12.70 -17.50 -5.01
C ALA A 135 11.88 -17.14 -3.74
N ILE A 136 11.28 -15.94 -3.71
CA ILE A 136 10.38 -15.54 -2.64
C ILE A 136 9.12 -16.41 -2.66
N ALA A 137 8.48 -16.59 -3.82
CA ALA A 137 7.26 -17.38 -3.96
C ALA A 137 7.47 -18.85 -3.52
N GLU A 138 8.60 -19.43 -3.90
CA GLU A 138 8.98 -20.80 -3.51
C GLU A 138 9.24 -20.94 -2.00
N SER A 139 9.68 -19.86 -1.31
CA SER A 139 9.99 -19.87 0.13
C SER A 139 8.76 -19.76 1.04
N ILE A 140 7.64 -19.24 0.51
CA ILE A 140 6.37 -19.04 1.24
C ILE A 140 5.17 -19.50 0.38
N PRO A 141 5.10 -20.78 -0.03
CA PRO A 141 4.16 -21.25 -1.05
C PRO A 141 2.69 -21.07 -0.69
N ASP A 142 2.37 -21.02 0.61
CA ASP A 142 1.00 -20.89 1.11
C ASP A 142 0.61 -19.43 1.46
N THR A 143 1.52 -18.47 1.23
CA THR A 143 1.30 -17.05 1.55
C THR A 143 1.10 -16.25 0.27
N PRO A 144 -0.02 -15.51 0.11
CA PRO A 144 -0.26 -14.63 -1.02
C PRO A 144 0.80 -13.53 -1.15
N ILE A 145 1.23 -13.27 -2.37
CA ILE A 145 2.22 -12.24 -2.70
C ILE A 145 1.58 -11.21 -3.62
N MET A 146 1.68 -9.95 -3.22
CA MET A 146 1.40 -8.79 -4.06
C MET A 146 2.72 -8.19 -4.54
N LEU A 147 2.97 -8.23 -5.84
CA LEU A 147 4.09 -7.51 -6.44
C LEU A 147 3.89 -6.00 -6.30
N TYR A 148 4.96 -5.22 -6.28
CA TYR A 148 4.85 -3.76 -6.26
C TYR A 148 5.81 -3.13 -7.27
N ASN A 149 5.22 -2.50 -8.27
CA ASN A 149 5.95 -1.83 -9.35
C ASN A 149 5.88 -0.30 -9.18
N VAL A 150 7.03 0.32 -8.89
CA VAL A 150 7.16 1.78 -8.66
C VAL A 150 8.48 2.31 -9.22
N PRO A 151 8.64 2.32 -10.57
CA PRO A 151 9.92 2.65 -11.20
C PRO A 151 10.47 4.03 -10.83
N GLY A 152 9.60 5.00 -10.54
CA GLY A 152 10.00 6.33 -10.10
C GLY A 152 10.78 6.36 -8.76
N ARG A 153 10.64 5.31 -7.95
CA ARG A 153 11.39 5.17 -6.69
C ARG A 153 12.52 4.15 -6.77
N THR A 154 12.30 3.05 -7.50
CA THR A 154 13.23 1.92 -7.52
C THR A 154 14.24 2.01 -8.66
N SER A 155 13.96 2.77 -9.71
CA SER A 155 14.66 2.71 -11.01
C SER A 155 14.62 1.31 -11.64
N SER A 156 13.68 0.46 -11.22
CA SER A 156 13.41 -0.88 -11.75
C SER A 156 11.95 -0.98 -12.13
N ASN A 157 11.67 -1.40 -13.36
CA ASN A 157 10.29 -1.62 -13.84
C ASN A 157 10.06 -3.11 -14.03
N ILE A 158 9.01 -3.65 -13.43
CA ILE A 158 8.54 -5.01 -13.71
C ILE A 158 7.68 -4.92 -14.96
N ALA A 159 8.20 -5.36 -16.12
CA ALA A 159 7.47 -5.33 -17.38
C ALA A 159 6.21 -6.20 -17.32
N ALA A 160 5.16 -5.86 -18.08
CA ALA A 160 3.90 -6.61 -18.10
C ALA A 160 4.12 -8.12 -18.35
N GLN A 161 4.99 -8.48 -19.29
CA GLN A 161 5.30 -9.88 -19.58
C GLN A 161 5.93 -10.62 -18.39
N THR A 162 6.78 -9.95 -17.60
CA THR A 162 7.39 -10.52 -16.39
C THR A 162 6.33 -10.75 -15.31
N VAL A 163 5.43 -9.79 -15.11
CA VAL A 163 4.28 -9.91 -14.18
C VAL A 163 3.40 -11.09 -14.57
N LEU A 164 3.01 -11.16 -15.85
CA LEU A 164 2.11 -12.20 -16.36
C LEU A 164 2.74 -13.60 -16.29
N ARG A 165 4.05 -13.72 -16.56
CA ARG A 165 4.80 -14.96 -16.40
C ARG A 165 4.82 -15.41 -14.93
N LEU A 166 5.13 -14.52 -13.99
CA LEU A 166 5.12 -14.81 -12.56
C LEU A 166 3.74 -15.25 -12.09
N ALA A 167 2.68 -14.50 -12.45
CA ALA A 167 1.30 -14.82 -12.09
C ALA A 167 0.81 -16.18 -12.64
N LYS A 168 1.34 -16.61 -13.80
CA LYS A 168 1.03 -17.89 -14.40
C LYS A 168 1.79 -19.05 -13.76
N ASP A 169 3.07 -18.82 -13.43
CA ASP A 169 3.98 -19.88 -12.97
C ASP A 169 3.84 -20.14 -11.46
N TYR A 170 3.39 -19.15 -10.66
CA TYR A 170 3.30 -19.23 -9.20
C TYR A 170 1.90 -18.85 -8.70
N GLU A 171 1.16 -19.83 -8.18
CA GLU A 171 -0.23 -19.67 -7.72
C GLU A 171 -0.37 -18.68 -6.53
N ASN A 172 0.68 -18.51 -5.75
CA ASN A 172 0.72 -17.58 -4.63
C ASN A 172 1.13 -16.15 -5.02
N ILE A 173 1.55 -15.88 -6.25
CA ILE A 173 1.70 -14.52 -6.77
C ILE A 173 0.33 -14.09 -7.31
N VAL A 174 -0.44 -13.38 -6.47
CA VAL A 174 -1.89 -13.19 -6.65
C VAL A 174 -2.29 -11.77 -7.04
N ALA A 175 -1.38 -10.82 -6.94
CA ALA A 175 -1.69 -9.42 -7.23
C ALA A 175 -0.45 -8.59 -7.61
N ILE A 176 -0.72 -7.41 -8.16
CA ILE A 176 0.25 -6.33 -8.29
C ILE A 176 -0.35 -5.00 -7.79
N LYS A 177 0.44 -4.26 -6.98
CA LYS A 177 0.28 -2.83 -6.77
C LYS A 177 1.03 -2.11 -7.87
N GLU A 178 0.30 -1.42 -8.74
CA GLU A 178 0.86 -0.75 -9.91
C GLU A 178 0.93 0.76 -9.66
N ALA A 179 2.14 1.29 -9.60
CA ALA A 179 2.44 2.70 -9.38
C ALA A 179 3.46 3.25 -10.40
N SER A 180 3.50 2.66 -11.59
CA SER A 180 4.37 3.14 -12.67
C SER A 180 3.85 4.41 -13.35
N GLY A 181 2.54 4.67 -13.27
CA GLY A 181 1.86 5.69 -14.07
C GLY A 181 1.75 5.33 -15.57
N ASN A 182 2.24 4.17 -15.99
CA ASN A 182 2.18 3.72 -17.38
C ASN A 182 0.87 2.96 -17.63
N LEU A 183 -0.18 3.70 -18.01
CA LEU A 183 -1.50 3.11 -18.29
C LEU A 183 -1.45 2.03 -19.37
N THR A 184 -0.59 2.17 -20.39
CA THR A 184 -0.45 1.16 -21.45
C THR A 184 0.02 -0.17 -20.87
N GLN A 185 1.08 -0.17 -20.04
CA GLN A 185 1.57 -1.36 -19.37
C GLN A 185 0.51 -1.96 -18.43
N ILE A 186 -0.21 -1.11 -17.70
CA ILE A 186 -1.26 -1.58 -16.78
C ILE A 186 -2.40 -2.25 -17.54
N MET A 187 -2.81 -1.69 -18.69
CA MET A 187 -3.83 -2.29 -19.56
C MET A 187 -3.39 -3.64 -20.16
N GLU A 188 -2.10 -3.80 -20.51
CA GLU A 188 -1.56 -5.09 -20.94
C GLU A 188 -1.71 -6.14 -19.82
N ILE A 189 -1.36 -5.79 -18.59
CA ILE A 189 -1.53 -6.69 -17.43
C ILE A 189 -3.01 -7.03 -17.23
N LEU A 190 -3.89 -6.03 -17.21
CA LEU A 190 -5.33 -6.22 -17.00
C LEU A 190 -5.96 -7.11 -18.07
N ARG A 191 -5.54 -6.97 -19.33
CA ARG A 191 -6.07 -7.76 -20.45
C ARG A 191 -5.65 -9.23 -20.39
N ASP A 192 -4.37 -9.50 -20.05
CA ASP A 192 -3.75 -10.81 -20.26
C ASP A 192 -3.54 -11.59 -18.95
N ARG A 193 -3.90 -11.02 -17.80
CA ARG A 193 -3.75 -11.64 -16.47
C ARG A 193 -4.60 -12.90 -16.30
N PRO A 194 -4.16 -13.86 -15.47
CA PRO A 194 -5.03 -14.96 -15.02
C PRO A 194 -6.25 -14.42 -14.25
N ALA A 195 -7.37 -15.16 -14.30
CA ALA A 195 -8.62 -14.77 -13.65
C ALA A 195 -8.50 -14.58 -12.12
N ASN A 196 -7.51 -15.21 -11.51
CA ASN A 196 -7.22 -15.13 -10.07
C ASN A 196 -6.05 -14.17 -9.75
N PHE A 197 -5.76 -13.19 -10.61
CA PHE A 197 -4.71 -12.20 -10.38
C PHE A 197 -5.32 -10.80 -10.34
N CYS A 198 -5.10 -10.07 -9.25
CA CYS A 198 -5.65 -8.74 -9.01
C CYS A 198 -4.64 -7.63 -9.36
N VAL A 199 -5.17 -6.51 -9.85
CA VAL A 199 -4.39 -5.28 -10.06
C VAL A 199 -4.95 -4.19 -9.17
N LEU A 200 -4.13 -3.64 -8.27
CA LEU A 200 -4.50 -2.50 -7.45
C LEU A 200 -3.67 -1.28 -7.85
N SER A 201 -4.32 -0.13 -7.91
CA SER A 201 -3.61 1.13 -8.09
C SER A 201 -2.66 1.39 -6.92
N GLY A 202 -1.49 1.93 -7.19
CA GLY A 202 -0.56 2.46 -6.18
C GLY A 202 -0.55 3.98 -6.11
N ASP A 203 -1.47 4.63 -6.85
CA ASP A 203 -1.60 6.09 -6.97
C ASP A 203 -3.08 6.47 -6.84
N ASP A 204 -3.39 7.30 -5.85
CA ASP A 204 -4.74 7.73 -5.52
C ASP A 204 -5.43 8.43 -6.69
N ALA A 205 -4.72 9.33 -7.38
CA ALA A 205 -5.26 10.16 -8.45
C ALA A 205 -5.69 9.37 -9.70
N VAL A 206 -5.05 8.23 -9.98
CA VAL A 206 -5.38 7.39 -11.15
C VAL A 206 -6.24 6.17 -10.81
N THR A 207 -6.69 6.03 -9.58
CA THR A 207 -7.47 4.88 -9.13
C THR A 207 -8.81 4.73 -9.86
N LEU A 208 -9.56 5.83 -9.98
CA LEU A 208 -10.86 5.79 -10.66
C LEU A 208 -10.76 5.31 -12.12
N PRO A 209 -9.87 5.86 -12.98
CA PRO A 209 -9.68 5.34 -14.32
C PRO A 209 -9.19 3.88 -14.34
N LEU A 210 -8.33 3.45 -13.41
CA LEU A 210 -7.89 2.05 -13.37
C LEU A 210 -9.00 1.08 -13.00
N ILE A 211 -9.89 1.44 -12.07
CA ILE A 211 -11.07 0.62 -11.75
C ILE A 211 -12.01 0.54 -12.97
N ALA A 212 -12.17 1.62 -13.73
CA ALA A 212 -12.94 1.60 -14.96
C ALA A 212 -12.36 0.66 -16.04
N LEU A 213 -11.05 0.42 -15.99
CA LEU A 213 -10.36 -0.54 -16.85
C LEU A 213 -10.34 -1.98 -16.28
N GLY A 214 -10.90 -2.19 -15.08
CA GLY A 214 -11.01 -3.51 -14.46
C GLY A 214 -10.05 -3.81 -13.32
N ALA A 215 -9.38 -2.80 -12.75
CA ALA A 215 -8.62 -2.97 -11.51
C ALA A 215 -9.54 -3.19 -10.30
N GLU A 216 -9.03 -3.88 -9.27
CA GLU A 216 -9.81 -4.27 -8.09
C GLU A 216 -9.79 -3.25 -6.95
N GLY A 217 -9.00 -2.17 -7.06
CA GLY A 217 -8.95 -1.16 -6.00
C GLY A 217 -7.64 -0.40 -5.94
N ILE A 218 -7.26 -0.02 -4.72
CA ILE A 218 -6.10 0.83 -4.45
C ILE A 218 -5.34 0.41 -3.20
N VAL A 219 -4.03 0.66 -3.20
CA VAL A 219 -3.20 0.78 -1.99
C VAL A 219 -2.88 2.28 -1.79
N SER A 220 -3.73 2.95 -1.05
CA SER A 220 -3.88 4.40 -0.93
C SER A 220 -2.90 5.03 0.07
N VAL A 221 -2.44 6.24 -0.21
CA VAL A 221 -1.80 7.15 0.74
C VAL A 221 -2.84 8.03 1.42
N ALA A 222 -3.75 8.65 0.65
CA ALA A 222 -4.78 9.58 1.15
C ALA A 222 -5.73 8.93 2.17
N SER A 223 -5.89 7.62 2.15
CA SER A 223 -6.68 6.90 3.16
C SER A 223 -6.13 7.03 4.58
N ASN A 224 -4.86 7.37 4.79
CA ASN A 224 -4.34 7.68 6.12
C ASN A 224 -5.06 8.89 6.74
N GLU A 225 -5.44 9.85 5.92
CA GLU A 225 -6.12 11.10 6.29
C GLU A 225 -7.64 10.94 6.31
N ILE A 226 -8.20 10.29 5.27
CA ILE A 226 -9.64 10.20 4.99
C ILE A 226 -10.06 8.76 4.64
N PRO A 227 -9.92 7.80 5.58
CA PRO A 227 -10.17 6.38 5.30
C PRO A 227 -11.59 6.10 4.82
N ASP A 228 -12.59 6.77 5.38
CA ASP A 228 -14.01 6.62 5.04
C ASP A 228 -14.31 7.11 3.62
N LEU A 229 -13.77 8.25 3.22
CA LEU A 229 -13.99 8.82 1.89
C LEU A 229 -13.27 8.00 0.81
N MET A 230 -12.04 7.53 1.07
CA MET A 230 -11.32 6.67 0.13
C MET A 230 -11.96 5.29 0.00
N SER A 231 -12.44 4.70 1.09
CA SER A 231 -13.20 3.46 1.07
C SER A 231 -14.49 3.63 0.27
N ARG A 232 -15.24 4.72 0.50
CA ARG A 232 -16.46 5.04 -0.23
C ARG A 232 -16.22 5.26 -1.73
N LEU A 233 -15.20 6.06 -2.08
CA LEU A 233 -14.83 6.29 -3.49
C LEU A 233 -14.57 4.98 -4.22
N THR A 234 -13.77 4.11 -3.59
CA THR A 234 -13.39 2.83 -4.18
C THR A 234 -14.60 1.90 -4.33
N ALA A 235 -15.45 1.84 -3.31
CA ALA A 235 -16.69 1.04 -3.36
C ALA A 235 -17.63 1.52 -4.47
N LEU A 236 -17.92 2.83 -4.56
CA LEU A 236 -18.73 3.42 -5.61
C LEU A 236 -18.24 3.07 -7.02
N ALA A 237 -16.93 3.14 -7.21
CA ALA A 237 -16.31 2.82 -8.50
C ALA A 237 -16.45 1.32 -8.84
N LEU A 238 -16.19 0.43 -7.87
CA LEU A 238 -16.30 -1.02 -8.03
C LEU A 238 -17.72 -1.49 -8.25
N ASP A 239 -18.72 -0.77 -7.72
CA ASP A 239 -20.14 -1.03 -7.89
C ASP A 239 -20.70 -0.42 -9.19
N GLY A 240 -19.87 0.28 -9.98
CA GLY A 240 -20.26 0.92 -11.23
C GLY A 240 -21.06 2.21 -11.07
N ASN A 241 -21.09 2.79 -9.87
CA ASN A 241 -21.73 4.09 -9.61
C ASN A 241 -20.80 5.25 -10.02
N TRP A 242 -20.55 5.35 -11.31
CA TRP A 242 -19.56 6.27 -11.88
C TRP A 242 -19.87 7.74 -11.66
N THR A 243 -21.14 8.12 -11.57
CA THR A 243 -21.53 9.53 -11.37
C THR A 243 -21.10 10.02 -10.00
N GLU A 244 -21.41 9.27 -8.94
CA GLU A 244 -21.02 9.64 -7.58
C GLU A 244 -19.51 9.44 -7.35
N ALA A 245 -18.95 8.34 -7.89
CA ALA A 245 -17.51 8.07 -7.79
C ALA A 245 -16.70 9.22 -8.41
N ARG A 246 -17.10 9.72 -9.59
CA ARG A 246 -16.43 10.84 -10.27
C ARG A 246 -16.56 12.15 -9.50
N ALA A 247 -17.74 12.44 -8.96
CA ALA A 247 -17.96 13.64 -8.16
C ALA A 247 -17.07 13.61 -6.90
N LEU A 248 -17.01 12.47 -6.21
CA LEU A 248 -16.18 12.29 -5.03
C LEU A 248 -14.68 12.34 -5.39
N HIS A 249 -14.27 11.70 -6.48
CA HIS A 249 -12.89 11.72 -6.96
C HIS A 249 -12.39 13.16 -7.17
N TYR A 250 -13.12 13.97 -7.93
CA TYR A 250 -12.70 15.37 -8.19
C TYR A 250 -12.72 16.24 -6.93
N ARG A 251 -13.60 15.96 -5.97
CA ARG A 251 -13.56 16.62 -4.66
C ARG A 251 -12.28 16.27 -3.90
N LEU A 252 -11.81 15.02 -3.95
CA LEU A 252 -10.65 14.54 -3.20
C LEU A 252 -9.33 14.68 -3.95
N LEU A 253 -9.36 14.92 -5.26
CA LEU A 253 -8.18 14.98 -6.12
C LEU A 253 -7.11 15.96 -5.60
N PRO A 254 -7.45 17.18 -5.13
CA PRO A 254 -6.45 18.09 -4.57
C PRO A 254 -5.66 17.49 -3.38
N LEU A 255 -6.30 16.67 -2.53
CA LEU A 255 -5.63 16.00 -1.42
C LEU A 255 -4.72 14.87 -1.94
N MET A 256 -5.19 14.09 -2.91
CA MET A 256 -4.40 13.02 -3.52
C MET A 256 -3.12 13.54 -4.15
N GLU A 257 -3.20 14.69 -4.85
CA GLU A 257 -2.06 15.31 -5.52
C GLU A 257 -1.11 15.99 -4.52
N ILE A 258 -1.64 16.70 -3.51
CA ILE A 258 -0.81 17.45 -2.57
C ILE A 258 0.04 16.52 -1.69
N ASN A 259 -0.35 15.27 -1.52
CA ASN A 259 0.41 14.24 -0.82
C ASN A 259 1.75 13.88 -1.50
N PHE A 260 1.97 14.42 -2.70
CA PHE A 260 3.20 14.23 -3.48
C PHE A 260 3.87 15.55 -3.86
N ILE A 261 3.52 16.66 -3.20
CA ILE A 261 4.16 17.98 -3.43
C ILE A 261 5.65 17.97 -3.06
N GLU A 262 6.02 17.09 -2.11
CA GLU A 262 7.40 16.73 -1.75
C GLU A 262 7.49 15.20 -1.60
N SER A 263 8.66 14.71 -1.19
CA SER A 263 8.84 13.26 -0.99
C SER A 263 7.85 12.70 0.02
N SER A 264 7.00 11.76 -0.45
CA SER A 264 6.12 10.99 0.43
C SER A 264 6.98 10.05 1.33
N PRO A 265 6.67 9.93 2.66
CA PRO A 265 5.44 10.31 3.33
C PRO A 265 5.44 11.70 4.01
N GLY A 266 6.37 12.60 3.70
CA GLY A 266 6.44 13.94 4.32
C GLY A 266 5.08 14.66 4.31
N PRO A 267 4.47 14.90 3.13
CA PRO A 267 3.22 15.63 3.02
C PRO A 267 2.05 15.00 3.78
N VAL A 268 1.83 13.68 3.66
CA VAL A 268 0.72 13.00 4.35
C VAL A 268 0.88 13.04 5.87
N LYS A 269 2.10 12.88 6.40
CA LYS A 269 2.35 13.00 7.86
C LYS A 269 2.16 14.42 8.34
N ALA A 270 2.57 15.43 7.56
CA ALA A 270 2.31 16.83 7.87
C ALA A 270 0.81 17.14 7.92
N ALA A 271 0.03 16.66 6.94
CA ALA A 271 -1.43 16.80 6.93
C ALA A 271 -2.06 16.12 8.15
N MET A 272 -1.67 14.89 8.44
CA MET A 272 -2.16 14.14 9.61
C MET A 272 -1.82 14.84 10.93
N ALA A 273 -0.64 15.44 11.03
CA ALA A 273 -0.26 16.22 12.22
C ALA A 273 -1.13 17.49 12.39
N MET A 274 -1.43 18.19 11.29
CA MET A 274 -2.37 19.32 11.30
C MET A 274 -3.79 18.91 11.69
N MET A 275 -4.17 17.66 11.43
CA MET A 275 -5.44 17.04 11.82
C MET A 275 -5.41 16.48 13.26
N GLY A 276 -4.30 16.61 14.00
CA GLY A 276 -4.15 16.08 15.36
C GLY A 276 -4.01 14.54 15.45
N LEU A 277 -3.76 13.88 14.33
CA LEU A 277 -3.73 12.41 14.25
C LEU A 277 -2.40 11.80 14.71
N LEU A 278 -1.28 12.51 14.58
CA LEU A 278 0.06 12.07 14.98
C LEU A 278 0.97 13.28 15.22
N GLU A 279 2.16 13.04 15.77
CA GLU A 279 3.25 14.02 15.79
C GLU A 279 4.07 13.91 14.50
N GLU A 280 4.47 15.07 13.94
CA GLU A 280 5.23 15.11 12.68
C GLU A 280 6.72 14.80 12.91
N ASN A 281 7.01 13.57 13.28
CA ASN A 281 8.37 13.08 13.49
C ASN A 281 8.79 12.17 12.34
N PHE A 282 10.03 12.35 11.87
CA PHE A 282 10.65 11.57 10.81
C PHE A 282 11.99 11.02 11.26
N ARG A 283 12.46 9.99 10.57
CA ARG A 283 13.86 9.53 10.67
C ARG A 283 14.64 9.96 9.44
N LEU A 284 15.86 10.41 9.65
CA LEU A 284 16.75 10.74 8.53
C LEU A 284 16.89 9.56 7.56
N PRO A 285 16.91 9.78 6.25
CA PRO A 285 17.12 11.09 5.57
C PRO A 285 15.84 11.92 5.35
N LEU A 286 14.67 11.47 5.81
CA LEU A 286 13.45 12.25 5.73
C LEU A 286 13.46 13.36 6.80
N VAL A 287 12.94 14.52 6.41
CA VAL A 287 12.83 15.72 7.25
C VAL A 287 11.45 16.34 7.09
N PRO A 288 11.02 17.21 8.02
CA PRO A 288 9.79 17.96 7.85
C PRO A 288 9.74 18.71 6.52
N ILE A 289 8.55 18.81 5.95
CA ILE A 289 8.33 19.51 4.68
C ILE A 289 8.59 21.02 4.81
N GLN A 290 8.83 21.66 3.67
CA GLN A 290 9.04 23.11 3.59
C GLN A 290 7.76 23.87 3.99
N GLU A 291 7.92 25.06 4.57
CA GLU A 291 6.80 25.88 5.04
C GLU A 291 5.84 26.28 3.89
N GLN A 292 6.34 26.49 2.70
CA GLN A 292 5.50 26.76 1.52
C GLN A 292 4.58 25.56 1.20
N SER A 293 5.10 24.36 1.24
CA SER A 293 4.33 23.14 1.01
C SER A 293 3.32 22.92 2.15
N ARG A 294 3.73 23.19 3.38
CA ARG A 294 2.88 23.13 4.58
C ARG A 294 1.68 24.06 4.46
N ALA A 295 1.88 25.31 4.02
CA ALA A 295 0.80 26.27 3.81
C ALA A 295 -0.21 25.77 2.77
N ARG A 296 0.26 25.18 1.67
CA ARG A 296 -0.59 24.61 0.62
C ARG A 296 -1.38 23.40 1.11
N ILE A 297 -0.76 22.49 1.86
CA ILE A 297 -1.43 21.34 2.46
C ILE A 297 -2.53 21.84 3.41
N ARG A 298 -2.23 22.80 4.29
CA ARG A 298 -3.20 23.38 5.21
C ARG A 298 -4.41 23.95 4.49
N GLN A 299 -4.20 24.63 3.35
CA GLN A 299 -5.29 25.13 2.53
C GLN A 299 -6.18 23.99 2.03
N VAL A 300 -5.60 22.95 1.44
CA VAL A 300 -6.36 21.83 0.87
C VAL A 300 -7.17 21.09 1.95
N ILE A 301 -6.57 20.79 3.11
CA ILE A 301 -7.29 20.09 4.19
C ILE A 301 -8.36 20.98 4.83
N ALA A 302 -8.17 22.32 4.85
CA ALA A 302 -9.18 23.26 5.32
C ALA A 302 -10.38 23.32 4.35
N GLU A 303 -10.14 23.38 3.04
CA GLU A 303 -11.19 23.37 2.00
C GLU A 303 -12.02 22.09 2.03
N LEU A 304 -11.41 20.96 2.44
CA LEU A 304 -12.10 19.69 2.63
C LEU A 304 -12.82 19.57 3.99
N GLY A 305 -12.65 20.56 4.90
CA GLY A 305 -13.24 20.56 6.23
C GLY A 305 -12.57 19.55 7.19
N LEU A 306 -11.29 19.23 6.97
CA LEU A 306 -10.56 18.23 7.75
C LEU A 306 -9.78 18.81 8.94
N LEU A 307 -9.64 20.13 9.02
CA LEU A 307 -9.10 20.79 10.22
C LEU A 307 -10.17 20.78 11.31
N GLU A 308 -9.81 20.36 12.52
CA GLU A 308 -10.67 20.58 13.67
C GLU A 308 -10.99 22.08 13.77
N SER A 309 -12.28 22.42 13.84
CA SER A 309 -12.69 23.77 14.21
C SER A 309 -12.10 24.02 15.59
N VAL A 310 -11.13 24.95 15.68
CA VAL A 310 -10.70 25.51 16.95
C VAL A 310 -11.94 26.15 17.55
N HIS A 311 -12.68 25.41 18.38
CA HIS A 311 -13.68 26.00 19.22
C HIS A 311 -12.91 26.95 20.18
N ALA A 312 -12.95 28.21 19.85
CA ALA A 312 -12.58 29.26 20.74
C ALA A 312 -13.42 29.07 22.02
N THR A 313 -12.84 28.42 23.02
CA THR A 313 -13.29 28.57 24.40
C THR A 313 -12.91 29.99 24.79
N ALA A 314 -13.89 30.91 24.67
CA ALA A 314 -13.85 32.22 25.25
C ALA A 314 -13.98 32.15 26.80
#